data_9b804b1cf8ac4bc07a6473c107b515ce
#
_entry.id   9b804b1cf8ac4bc07a6473c107b515ce
#
_cell.length_a   1.000
_cell.length_b   1.000
_cell.length_c   1.000
_cell.angle_alpha   90.00
_cell.angle_beta   90.00
_cell.angle_gamma   90.00
#
_symmetry.space_group_name_H-M   'P 1'
#
loop_
_entity.id
_entity.type
_entity.pdbx_description
1 polymer ?
#
loop_
_entity_poly.entity_id
_entity_poly.type
_entity_poly.pdbx_seq_one_letter_code
_entity_poly.pdbx_strand_id
1 'polypeptide(L)'
;MMFVAKDQDDVEKKNRLAYEYYKRFDNMFTGPGKVKSGNIVPLPRKQSFEEMKENLLICTISELIDKLSIYAESGVDEFIISSSFGQEQNETIESMHKISEEILPYFKNLKYQVA
;
A
#
# COMPACT_ATOMS: atom_id res chain seq x y z
N MET A 1 2.90 1.17 -2.83
CA MET A 1 2.66 0.50 -1.54
C MET A 1 1.43 -0.39 -1.66
N MET A 2 1.53 -1.62 -1.17
CA MET A 2 0.46 -2.61 -1.28
C MET A 2 0.31 -3.37 0.04
N PHE A 3 -0.92 -3.52 0.50
CA PHE A 3 -1.24 -4.25 1.73
C PHE A 3 -2.67 -4.81 1.66
N VAL A 4 -2.84 -6.06 2.08
CA VAL A 4 -4.16 -6.70 2.16
C VAL A 4 -4.73 -6.50 3.56
N ALA A 5 -5.76 -5.68 3.67
CA ALA A 5 -6.49 -5.42 4.90
C ALA A 5 -7.58 -6.48 5.13
N LYS A 6 -7.95 -6.68 6.39
CA LYS A 6 -8.94 -7.69 6.80
C LYS A 6 -10.38 -7.29 6.44
N ASP A 7 -10.71 -6.02 6.65
CA ASP A 7 -12.04 -5.45 6.46
C ASP A 7 -11.93 -3.93 6.23
N GLN A 8 -13.05 -3.24 6.08
CA GLN A 8 -13.05 -1.79 5.81
C GLN A 8 -12.51 -0.96 6.98
N ASP A 9 -12.70 -1.39 8.23
CA ASP A 9 -12.11 -0.72 9.38
C ASP A 9 -10.59 -0.81 9.35
N ASP A 10 -10.07 -1.97 9.00
CA ASP A 10 -8.62 -2.19 8.84
C ASP A 10 -8.06 -1.39 7.65
N VAL A 11 -8.79 -1.31 6.55
CA VAL A 11 -8.45 -0.46 5.39
C VAL A 11 -8.24 0.99 5.85
N GLU A 12 -9.17 1.52 6.62
CA GLU A 12 -9.08 2.90 7.12
C GLU A 12 -7.87 3.09 8.03
N LYS A 13 -7.67 2.19 9.00
CA LYS A 13 -6.54 2.23 9.92
C LYS A 13 -5.20 2.17 9.19
N LYS A 14 -5.06 1.25 8.26
CA LYS A 14 -3.81 1.05 7.52
C LYS A 14 -3.51 2.23 6.59
N ASN A 15 -4.53 2.80 5.96
CA ASN A 15 -4.36 4.01 5.15
C ASN A 15 -3.92 5.22 5.99
N ARG A 16 -4.44 5.36 7.22
CA ARG A 16 -3.99 6.42 8.14
C ARG A 16 -2.54 6.24 8.57
N LEU A 17 -2.12 5.02 8.86
CA LEU A 17 -0.72 4.72 9.14
C LEU A 17 0.18 5.09 7.96
N ALA A 18 -0.23 4.73 6.75
CA ALA A 18 0.52 5.06 5.54
C ALA A 18 0.59 6.57 5.32
N TYR A 19 -0.48 7.30 5.59
CA TYR A 19 -0.49 8.75 5.47
C TYR A 19 0.51 9.41 6.41
N GLU A 20 0.55 8.97 7.66
CA GLU A 20 1.55 9.45 8.64
C GLU A 20 2.97 9.07 8.23
N TYR A 21 3.15 7.88 7.67
CA TYR A 21 4.44 7.44 7.13
C TYR A 21 4.92 8.39 6.01
N TYR A 22 4.06 8.73 5.07
CA TYR A 22 4.43 9.63 3.98
C TYR A 22 4.72 11.06 4.44
N LYS A 23 4.05 11.55 5.47
CA LYS A 23 4.38 12.85 6.06
C LYS A 23 5.79 12.88 6.62
N ARG A 24 6.23 11.78 7.25
CA ARG A 24 7.60 11.65 7.76
C ARG A 24 8.59 11.48 6.62
N PHE A 25 8.21 10.73 5.61
CA PHE A 25 9.00 10.57 4.40
C PHE A 25 9.26 11.92 3.71
N ASP A 26 8.23 12.74 3.59
CA ASP A 26 8.37 14.08 3.03
C ASP A 26 9.39 14.94 3.80
N ASN A 27 9.42 14.83 5.13
CA ASN A 27 10.38 15.52 5.96
C ASN A 27 11.83 15.12 5.62
N MET A 28 12.07 13.85 5.33
CA MET A 28 13.41 13.36 4.99
C MET A 28 13.93 13.91 3.66
N PHE A 29 13.06 14.25 2.72
CA PHE A 29 13.42 14.63 1.36
C PHE A 29 13.25 16.11 1.02
N THR A 30 12.72 16.93 1.93
CA THR A 30 12.43 18.35 1.66
C THR A 30 13.37 19.34 2.34
N GLY A 31 14.63 18.96 2.57
CA GLY A 31 15.65 19.85 3.15
C GLY A 31 16.33 19.25 4.37
N PRO A 32 16.86 20.07 5.30
CA PRO A 32 17.62 19.57 6.46
C PRO A 32 16.76 18.88 7.52
N GLY A 33 15.71 18.24 7.18
CA GLY A 33 14.88 17.40 8.05
C GLY A 33 14.66 17.91 9.48
N LYS A 34 13.46 17.73 10.02
CA LYS A 34 13.13 18.11 11.39
C LYS A 34 13.04 16.87 12.28
N VAL A 35 13.78 16.87 13.39
CA VAL A 35 13.80 15.77 14.35
C VAL A 35 13.41 16.32 15.73
N LYS A 36 12.52 15.61 16.42
CA LYS A 36 12.10 15.92 17.78
C LYS A 36 12.16 14.67 18.64
N SER A 37 12.88 14.73 19.75
CA SER A 37 13.05 13.60 20.68
C SER A 37 13.51 12.31 19.97
N GLY A 38 14.43 12.43 18.99
CA GLY A 38 14.96 11.30 18.25
C GLY A 38 14.06 10.78 17.14
N ASN A 39 12.89 11.37 16.91
CA ASN A 39 11.94 10.94 15.89
C ASN A 39 11.78 11.97 14.79
N ILE A 40 11.61 11.48 13.56
CA ILE A 40 11.33 12.33 12.40
C ILE A 40 9.93 12.92 12.55
N VAL A 41 9.82 14.25 12.42
CA VAL A 41 8.54 14.95 12.56
C VAL A 41 7.73 14.81 11.26
N PRO A 42 6.43 14.43 11.34
CA PRO A 42 5.57 14.44 10.16
C PRO A 42 5.31 15.88 9.69
N LEU A 43 5.41 16.10 8.38
CA LEU A 43 5.10 17.39 7.78
C LEU A 43 3.71 17.38 7.15
N PRO A 44 2.99 18.52 7.13
CA PRO A 44 1.73 18.63 6.41
C PRO A 44 1.93 18.35 4.91
N ARG A 45 0.99 17.65 4.30
CA ARG A 45 0.99 17.37 2.86
C ARG A 45 -0.08 18.19 2.15
N LYS A 46 0.20 18.58 0.90
CA LYS A 46 -0.81 19.19 0.03
C LYS A 46 -1.88 18.20 -0.38
N GLN A 47 -1.47 16.94 -0.63
CA GLN A 47 -2.38 15.86 -0.93
C GLN A 47 -3.20 15.51 0.32
N SER A 48 -4.52 15.47 0.20
CA SER A 48 -5.40 15.08 1.31
C SER A 48 -5.32 13.58 1.59
N PHE A 49 -5.77 13.18 2.77
CA PHE A 49 -5.87 11.77 3.13
C PHE A 49 -6.73 10.98 2.12
N GLU A 50 -7.87 11.54 1.71
CA GLU A 50 -8.78 10.87 0.78
C GLU A 50 -8.14 10.67 -0.60
N GLU A 51 -7.44 11.67 -1.11
CA GLU A 51 -6.71 11.57 -2.37
C GLU A 51 -5.63 10.49 -2.31
N MET A 52 -4.87 10.45 -1.22
CA MET A 52 -3.83 9.44 -1.04
C MET A 52 -4.42 8.03 -0.93
N LYS A 53 -5.51 7.89 -0.20
CA LYS A 53 -6.22 6.61 -0.02
C LYS A 53 -6.65 6.01 -1.37
N GLU A 54 -7.13 6.84 -2.28
CA GLU A 54 -7.53 6.42 -3.63
C GLU A 54 -6.33 5.91 -4.45
N ASN A 55 -5.14 6.44 -4.23
CA ASN A 55 -3.95 6.12 -4.99
C ASN A 55 -3.12 4.97 -4.41
N LEU A 56 -3.37 4.56 -3.17
CA LEU A 56 -2.67 3.45 -2.54
C LEU A 56 -3.42 2.13 -2.74
N LEU A 57 -2.64 1.05 -2.77
CA LEU A 57 -3.16 -0.31 -2.89
C LEU A 57 -3.27 -0.96 -1.49
N ILE A 58 -3.86 -0.26 -0.54
CA ILE A 58 -4.16 -0.73 0.82
C ILE A 58 -5.66 -0.96 0.90
N CYS A 59 -6.08 -2.21 0.72
CA CYS A 59 -7.50 -2.55 0.56
C CYS A 59 -7.73 -4.03 0.86
N THR A 60 -8.98 -4.46 0.82
CA THR A 60 -9.33 -5.87 0.95
C THR A 60 -8.90 -6.67 -0.28
N ILE A 61 -8.94 -8.00 -0.20
CA ILE A 61 -8.53 -8.88 -1.32
C ILE A 61 -9.32 -8.56 -2.59
N SER A 62 -10.64 -8.48 -2.52
CA SER A 62 -11.49 -8.21 -3.68
C SER A 62 -11.22 -6.84 -4.30
N GLU A 63 -11.07 -5.83 -3.49
CA GLU A 63 -10.74 -4.48 -3.94
C GLU A 63 -9.36 -4.42 -4.59
N LEU A 64 -8.40 -5.15 -4.03
CA LEU A 64 -7.04 -5.20 -4.57
C LEU A 64 -7.01 -5.89 -5.93
N ILE A 65 -7.76 -6.98 -6.10
CA ILE A 65 -7.91 -7.66 -7.39
C ILE A 65 -8.49 -6.70 -8.43
N ASP A 66 -9.54 -5.96 -8.08
CA ASP A 66 -10.16 -4.98 -8.98
C ASP A 66 -9.17 -3.89 -9.41
N LYS A 67 -8.44 -3.33 -8.47
CA LYS A 67 -7.45 -2.28 -8.74
C LYS A 67 -6.27 -2.78 -9.58
N LEU A 68 -5.75 -3.96 -9.26
CA LEU A 68 -4.65 -4.56 -10.00
C LEU A 68 -5.05 -4.99 -11.41
N SER A 69 -6.31 -5.34 -11.62
CA SER A 69 -6.84 -5.70 -12.95
C SER A 69 -6.69 -4.56 -13.95
N ILE A 70 -6.84 -3.31 -13.50
CA ILE A 70 -6.64 -2.13 -14.34
C ILE A 70 -5.20 -2.06 -14.84
N TYR A 71 -4.23 -2.32 -13.98
CA TYR A 71 -2.81 -2.34 -14.35
C TYR A 71 -2.47 -3.51 -15.27
N ALA A 72 -3.05 -4.68 -15.02
CA ALA A 72 -2.85 -5.86 -15.86
C ALA A 72 -3.39 -5.62 -17.28
N GLU A 73 -4.55 -5.02 -17.41
CA GLU A 73 -5.14 -4.64 -18.70
C GLU A 73 -4.33 -3.59 -19.43
N SER A 74 -3.61 -2.73 -18.69
CA SER A 74 -2.73 -1.72 -19.26
C SER A 74 -1.38 -2.26 -19.73
N GLY A 75 -1.13 -3.57 -19.58
CA GLY A 75 0.11 -4.22 -20.03
C GLY A 75 1.24 -4.22 -19.03
N VAL A 76 0.97 -3.97 -17.75
CA VAL A 76 1.98 -4.07 -16.67
C VAL A 76 2.22 -5.55 -16.37
N ASP A 77 3.48 -5.98 -16.47
CA ASP A 77 3.88 -7.37 -16.27
C ASP A 77 4.40 -7.67 -14.87
N GLU A 78 4.93 -6.67 -14.18
CA GLU A 78 5.61 -6.86 -12.91
C GLU A 78 5.37 -5.69 -11.96
N PHE A 79 5.26 -5.99 -10.66
CA PHE A 79 5.13 -4.99 -9.59
C PHE A 79 6.24 -5.16 -8.56
N ILE A 80 6.81 -4.04 -8.14
CA ILE A 80 7.67 -4.00 -6.96
C ILE A 80 6.79 -3.53 -5.80
N ILE A 81 6.66 -4.38 -4.77
CA ILE A 81 5.76 -4.14 -3.66
C ILE A 81 6.52 -3.59 -2.45
N SER A 82 6.08 -2.44 -1.95
CA SER A 82 6.49 -1.93 -0.64
C SER A 82 5.32 -2.13 0.32
N SER A 83 5.54 -2.86 1.42
CA SER A 83 4.47 -3.30 2.32
C SER A 83 4.63 -2.82 3.77
N SER A 84 5.70 -2.07 4.09
CA SER A 84 5.98 -1.64 5.45
C SER A 84 5.78 -0.15 5.60
N PHE A 85 4.88 0.27 6.51
CA PHE A 85 4.54 1.67 6.74
C PHE A 85 4.17 1.96 8.21
N GLY A 86 4.67 1.12 9.15
CA GLY A 86 4.46 1.30 10.58
C GLY A 86 3.55 0.28 11.26
N GLN A 87 2.98 -0.65 10.52
CA GLN A 87 2.19 -1.75 11.07
C GLN A 87 3.06 -2.80 11.76
N GLU A 88 2.44 -3.67 12.54
CA GLU A 88 3.12 -4.79 13.18
C GLU A 88 3.69 -5.77 12.14
N GLN A 89 4.82 -6.39 12.49
CA GLN A 89 5.50 -7.32 11.58
C GLN A 89 4.61 -8.51 11.19
N ASN A 90 3.87 -9.06 12.13
CA ASN A 90 2.97 -10.19 11.86
C ASN A 90 1.86 -9.82 10.87
N GLU A 91 1.36 -8.59 10.92
CA GLU A 91 0.37 -8.08 9.96
C GLU A 91 0.96 -7.99 8.55
N THR A 92 2.21 -7.55 8.44
CA THR A 92 2.93 -7.50 7.16
C THR A 92 3.11 -8.89 6.56
N ILE A 93 3.55 -9.85 7.37
CA ILE A 93 3.75 -11.24 6.95
C ILE A 93 2.42 -11.86 6.50
N GLU A 94 1.36 -11.66 7.27
CA GLU A 94 0.02 -12.15 6.92
C GLU A 94 -0.48 -11.56 5.59
N SER A 95 -0.27 -10.27 5.37
CA SER A 95 -0.59 -9.62 4.10
C SER A 95 0.19 -10.22 2.94
N MET A 96 1.48 -10.47 3.11
CA MET A 96 2.32 -11.11 2.09
C MET A 96 1.84 -12.51 1.73
N HIS A 97 1.43 -13.30 2.72
CA HIS A 97 0.84 -14.61 2.49
C HIS A 97 -0.44 -14.53 1.66
N LYS A 98 -1.32 -13.61 2.00
CA LYS A 98 -2.58 -13.40 1.26
C LYS A 98 -2.33 -12.98 -0.19
N ILE A 99 -1.36 -12.11 -0.42
CA ILE A 99 -0.95 -11.71 -1.77
C ILE A 99 -0.45 -12.93 -2.55
N SER A 100 0.42 -13.73 -1.95
CA SER A 100 0.98 -14.92 -2.58
C SER A 100 -0.06 -16.01 -2.86
N GLU A 101 -0.99 -16.24 -1.95
CA GLU A 101 -1.94 -17.35 -2.00
C GLU A 101 -3.24 -17.02 -2.74
N GLU A 102 -3.70 -15.76 -2.70
CA GLU A 102 -5.01 -15.37 -3.22
C GLU A 102 -4.96 -14.35 -4.34
N ILE A 103 -3.97 -13.49 -4.39
CA ILE A 103 -3.84 -12.45 -5.43
C ILE A 103 -3.01 -12.96 -6.62
N LEU A 104 -1.82 -13.44 -6.33
CA LEU A 104 -0.88 -13.87 -7.37
C LEU A 104 -1.44 -14.99 -8.26
N PRO A 105 -2.06 -16.06 -7.72
CA PRO A 105 -2.65 -17.11 -8.54
C PRO A 105 -3.75 -16.61 -9.46
N TYR A 106 -4.54 -15.64 -9.02
CA TYR A 106 -5.60 -15.03 -9.85
C TYR A 106 -5.03 -14.44 -11.12
N PHE A 107 -3.96 -13.65 -11.04
CA PHE A 107 -3.34 -13.01 -12.20
C PHE A 107 -2.53 -13.95 -13.06
N LYS A 108 -1.91 -14.97 -12.48
CA LYS A 108 -1.23 -16.03 -13.23
C LYS A 108 -2.22 -16.78 -14.13
N ASN A 109 -3.37 -17.14 -13.61
CA ASN A 109 -4.40 -17.85 -14.37
C ASN A 109 -4.95 -17.00 -15.50
N LEU A 110 -5.15 -15.70 -15.27
CA LEU A 110 -5.57 -14.75 -16.31
C LEU A 110 -4.55 -14.65 -17.46
N LYS A 111 -3.26 -14.60 -17.13
CA LYS A 111 -2.19 -14.51 -18.12
C LYS A 111 -2.16 -15.72 -19.04
N TYR A 112 -2.46 -16.90 -18.52
CA TYR A 112 -2.56 -18.14 -19.32
C TYR A 112 -3.83 -18.22 -20.16
N GLN A 113 -4.91 -17.55 -19.75
CA GLN A 113 -6.16 -17.53 -20.49
C GLN A 113 -6.16 -16.56 -21.68
N VAL A 114 -5.34 -15.53 -21.65
CA VAL A 114 -5.25 -14.50 -22.69
C VAL A 114 -4.20 -14.86 -23.76
N ALA A 115 -3.34 -15.80 -23.44
CA ALA A 115 -2.39 -16.34 -24.40
C ALA A 115 -3.03 -17.47 -25.22
#